data_0fcb595f8f78c93b5444849203b0f393
#
_entry.id   0fcb595f8f78c93b5444849203b0f393
#
_cell.length_a   1.000
_cell.length_b   1.000
_cell.length_c   1.000
_cell.angle_alpha   90.00
_cell.angle_beta   90.00
_cell.angle_gamma   90.00
#
_symmetry.space_group_name_H-M   'P 1'
#
loop_
_entity.id
_entity.type
_entity.pdbx_description
1 polymer ?
#
loop_
_entity_poly.entity_id
_entity_poly.type
_entity_poly.pdbx_seq_one_letter_code
_entity_poly.pdbx_strand_id
1 'polypeptide(L)'
;MELTATESPALARECAAEAVAAFERYNSEYRAITRRAPTRFEERDWQGSQRDAVERIELYSHYVERTVASLRFRLGRDALDRELWSAIKQEFVGLIEAMPDAEFRKTFFNSLTRTFFGTIGVSPEIEFVALDLDPLARVADYDFMATYANRGSLQLLFEEVLSGFRCKAPWRDFDRSVRYVAGEVERHCATLDEQRAATRVEMIRPVFYQLTRAYLVGRIVGRDWHLPLVIALKNTERGVLVDTVMTRDADISVLFSFTRSYFHVDLERVGKALLFLKQLMPHKPVSELFTVIGRAKQGKTERYRELFRHLQTAKDQFVPAPGERGLVMIVFTLPSFDVVFKLIRDRFPVQKNIVRADVLRKYELVFKHDRAGRLVDAQEFKLLRFPRRLFDAALLHELRTEAAGSVHEDGDDLIIDHCYIERRMTPLNIYLREVGPEEASLAVLDYGQAIRDLAYTNIFAGDLLLKNFGVTRNRRVIFYDYDELCLVSDCRFRELPAATSDEDEMRGETWYYVADNDVFPETFIKFLGFDEVLTPVFLKAHGELLTAEWWRGVQDRIRANDVIEVLPYGAHRVRVASSA
;
A
#
# COMPACT_ATOMS: atom_id res chain seq x y z
N MET A 1 -16.64 15.46 -42.96
CA MET A 1 -15.72 14.92 -43.97
C MET A 1 -15.24 13.63 -43.36
N GLU A 2 -15.71 12.51 -43.91
CA GLU A 2 -15.23 11.19 -43.48
C GLU A 2 -13.75 11.11 -43.87
N LEU A 3 -12.92 10.54 -42.97
CA LEU A 3 -11.51 10.26 -43.24
C LEU A 3 -11.41 9.40 -44.50
N THR A 4 -10.54 9.77 -45.43
CA THR A 4 -10.28 8.92 -46.61
C THR A 4 -9.56 7.65 -46.13
N ALA A 5 -9.69 6.53 -46.85
CA ALA A 5 -9.09 5.24 -46.53
C ALA A 5 -7.54 5.30 -46.34
N THR A 6 -6.89 6.37 -46.81
CA THR A 6 -5.44 6.62 -46.68
C THR A 6 -5.08 7.47 -45.45
N GLU A 7 -6.00 8.24 -44.88
CA GLU A 7 -5.76 9.14 -43.74
C GLU A 7 -5.87 8.38 -42.40
N SER A 8 -6.72 7.36 -42.32
CA SER A 8 -6.95 6.59 -41.09
C SER A 8 -5.69 5.84 -40.58
N PRO A 9 -4.89 5.14 -41.40
CA PRO A 9 -3.67 4.45 -40.91
C PRO A 9 -2.55 5.42 -40.47
N ALA A 10 -2.42 6.57 -41.11
CA ALA A 10 -1.45 7.62 -40.72
C ALA A 10 -1.81 8.21 -39.36
N LEU A 11 -3.10 8.55 -39.16
CA LEU A 11 -3.61 9.07 -37.89
C LEU A 11 -3.46 8.04 -36.75
N ALA A 12 -3.74 6.75 -37.04
CA ALA A 12 -3.55 5.68 -36.05
C ALA A 12 -2.09 5.58 -35.59
N ARG A 13 -1.14 5.62 -36.51
CA ARG A 13 0.31 5.61 -36.20
C ARG A 13 0.75 6.83 -35.40
N GLU A 14 0.27 8.03 -35.75
CA GLU A 14 0.58 9.27 -35.03
C GLU A 14 0.05 9.22 -33.58
N CYS A 15 -1.20 8.76 -33.38
CA CYS A 15 -1.78 8.61 -32.04
C CYS A 15 -1.06 7.55 -31.20
N ALA A 16 -0.68 6.43 -31.80
CA ALA A 16 0.11 5.40 -31.14
C ALA A 16 1.49 5.93 -30.72
N ALA A 17 2.19 6.63 -31.61
CA ALA A 17 3.48 7.24 -31.31
C ALA A 17 3.38 8.31 -30.21
N GLU A 18 2.30 9.10 -30.19
CA GLU A 18 2.03 10.08 -29.13
C GLU A 18 1.83 9.40 -27.77
N ALA A 19 1.06 8.31 -27.72
CA ALA A 19 0.85 7.54 -26.49
C ALA A 19 2.18 6.93 -25.96
N VAL A 20 3.04 6.39 -26.84
CA VAL A 20 4.38 5.92 -26.48
C VAL A 20 5.24 7.06 -25.95
N ALA A 21 5.31 8.19 -26.64
CA ALA A 21 6.11 9.35 -26.24
C ALA A 21 5.61 9.94 -24.90
N ALA A 22 4.31 9.94 -24.66
CA ALA A 22 3.74 10.40 -23.38
C ALA A 22 4.16 9.49 -22.22
N PHE A 23 4.13 8.16 -22.41
CA PHE A 23 4.63 7.22 -21.43
C PHE A 23 6.13 7.39 -21.15
N GLU A 24 6.95 7.62 -22.19
CA GLU A 24 8.39 7.85 -22.03
C GLU A 24 8.67 9.10 -21.19
N ARG A 25 7.96 10.20 -21.46
CA ARG A 25 8.06 11.42 -20.65
C ARG A 25 7.67 11.18 -19.22
N TYR A 26 6.53 10.51 -18.99
CA TYR A 26 6.10 10.09 -17.64
C TYR A 26 7.19 9.29 -16.92
N ASN A 27 7.68 8.22 -17.55
CA ASN A 27 8.66 7.32 -16.94
C ASN A 27 10.00 8.01 -16.66
N SER A 28 10.43 8.90 -17.55
CA SER A 28 11.65 9.72 -17.37
C SER A 28 11.53 10.65 -16.16
N GLU A 29 10.42 11.38 -16.06
CA GLU A 29 10.17 12.30 -14.94
C GLU A 29 9.99 11.55 -13.62
N TYR A 30 9.24 10.44 -13.62
CA TYR A 30 9.09 9.56 -12.47
C TYR A 30 10.45 9.06 -11.94
N ARG A 31 11.35 8.64 -12.84
CA ARG A 31 12.71 8.23 -12.47
C ARG A 31 13.56 9.41 -11.99
N ALA A 32 13.40 10.59 -12.59
CA ALA A 32 14.10 11.80 -12.14
C ALA A 32 13.74 12.16 -10.69
N ILE A 33 12.44 12.11 -10.34
CA ILE A 33 11.98 12.33 -8.96
C ILE A 33 12.56 11.24 -8.04
N THR A 34 12.47 9.96 -8.47
CA THR A 34 13.00 8.83 -7.68
C THR A 34 14.50 8.99 -7.37
N ARG A 35 15.29 9.48 -8.30
CA ARG A 35 16.74 9.71 -8.17
C ARG A 35 17.10 10.86 -7.23
N ARG A 36 16.15 11.64 -6.74
CA ARG A 36 16.39 12.63 -5.67
C ARG A 36 16.58 11.96 -4.30
N ALA A 37 16.06 10.74 -4.11
CA ALA A 37 16.02 10.07 -2.81
C ALA A 37 17.40 9.87 -2.15
N PRO A 38 18.50 9.47 -2.84
CA PRO A 38 19.83 9.45 -2.25
C PRO A 38 20.24 10.78 -1.64
N THR A 39 20.07 11.89 -2.37
CA THR A 39 20.41 13.24 -1.91
C THR A 39 19.54 13.66 -0.72
N ARG A 40 18.20 13.38 -0.78
CA ARG A 40 17.31 13.63 0.36
C ARG A 40 17.76 12.89 1.62
N PHE A 41 18.18 11.62 1.48
CA PHE A 41 18.71 10.83 2.58
C PHE A 41 20.05 11.40 3.10
N GLU A 42 20.98 11.76 2.22
CA GLU A 42 22.30 12.33 2.56
C GLU A 42 22.16 13.66 3.33
N GLU A 43 21.27 14.53 2.86
CA GLU A 43 21.03 15.86 3.43
C GLU A 43 20.01 15.85 4.57
N ARG A 44 19.38 14.69 4.85
CA ARG A 44 18.30 14.55 5.84
C ARG A 44 17.11 15.45 5.53
N ASP A 45 16.85 15.73 4.24
CA ASP A 45 15.70 16.50 3.78
C ASP A 45 14.44 15.60 3.72
N TRP A 46 13.91 15.28 4.92
CA TRP A 46 12.74 14.41 5.07
C TRP A 46 11.46 15.05 4.53
N GLN A 47 11.34 16.36 4.61
CA GLN A 47 10.23 17.10 4.01
C GLN A 47 10.27 17.04 2.48
N GLY A 48 11.47 17.17 1.88
CA GLY A 48 11.67 16.95 0.46
C GLY A 48 11.29 15.55 0.03
N SER A 49 11.66 14.51 0.80
CA SER A 49 11.23 13.13 0.55
C SER A 49 9.72 12.97 0.56
N GLN A 50 9.01 13.66 1.46
CA GLN A 50 7.54 13.63 1.50
C GLN A 50 6.91 14.30 0.27
N ARG A 51 7.44 15.47 -0.15
CA ARG A 51 6.98 16.15 -1.37
C ARG A 51 7.22 15.30 -2.62
N ASP A 52 8.41 14.69 -2.73
CA ASP A 52 8.76 13.81 -3.84
C ASP A 52 7.81 12.58 -3.91
N ALA A 53 7.35 12.05 -2.77
CA ALA A 53 6.38 10.94 -2.73
C ALA A 53 5.00 11.35 -3.27
N VAL A 54 4.50 12.53 -2.88
CA VAL A 54 3.21 13.06 -3.37
C VAL A 54 3.29 13.35 -4.88
N GLU A 55 4.36 14.03 -5.33
CA GLU A 55 4.61 14.33 -6.75
C GLU A 55 4.58 13.05 -7.60
N ARG A 56 5.20 11.96 -7.14
CA ARG A 56 5.19 10.66 -7.84
C ARG A 56 3.80 10.04 -7.94
N ILE A 57 2.96 10.17 -6.90
CA ILE A 57 1.61 9.60 -6.88
C ILE A 57 0.72 10.30 -7.91
N GLU A 58 0.82 11.61 -8.03
CA GLU A 58 -0.02 12.43 -8.91
C GLU A 58 0.42 12.39 -10.38
N LEU A 59 1.72 12.14 -10.62
CA LEU A 59 2.34 12.22 -11.94
C LEU A 59 1.65 11.36 -13.01
N TYR A 60 1.28 10.12 -12.67
CA TYR A 60 0.65 9.21 -13.63
C TYR A 60 -0.70 9.74 -14.13
N SER A 61 -1.54 10.21 -13.23
CA SER A 61 -2.86 10.77 -13.57
C SER A 61 -2.72 12.03 -14.41
N HIS A 62 -1.78 12.90 -14.06
CA HIS A 62 -1.45 14.10 -14.82
C HIS A 62 -1.08 13.77 -16.27
N TYR A 63 -0.20 12.78 -16.49
CA TYR A 63 0.18 12.38 -17.84
C TYR A 63 -0.95 11.72 -18.62
N VAL A 64 -1.79 10.91 -17.98
CA VAL A 64 -2.99 10.33 -18.61
C VAL A 64 -3.93 11.43 -19.06
N GLU A 65 -4.31 12.36 -18.18
CA GLU A 65 -5.22 13.47 -18.49
C GLU A 65 -4.71 14.36 -19.64
N ARG A 66 -3.43 14.72 -19.57
CA ARG A 66 -2.78 15.53 -20.63
C ARG A 66 -2.76 14.80 -21.97
N THR A 67 -2.46 13.51 -21.98
CA THR A 67 -2.41 12.71 -23.21
C THR A 67 -3.81 12.53 -23.78
N VAL A 68 -4.81 12.27 -22.93
CA VAL A 68 -6.23 12.20 -23.35
C VAL A 68 -6.68 13.51 -23.99
N ALA A 69 -6.35 14.65 -23.38
CA ALA A 69 -6.70 15.97 -23.96
C ALA A 69 -6.06 16.17 -25.33
N SER A 70 -4.79 15.83 -25.50
CA SER A 70 -4.06 15.93 -26.76
C SER A 70 -4.63 15.00 -27.84
N LEU A 71 -4.87 13.72 -27.50
CA LEU A 71 -5.46 12.76 -28.42
C LEU A 71 -6.90 13.15 -28.81
N ARG A 72 -7.70 13.66 -27.86
CA ARG A 72 -9.05 14.15 -28.13
C ARG A 72 -9.05 15.32 -29.14
N PHE A 73 -8.11 16.24 -29.00
CA PHE A 73 -7.93 17.34 -29.95
C PHE A 73 -7.55 16.82 -31.35
N ARG A 74 -6.61 15.86 -31.43
CA ARG A 74 -6.14 15.28 -32.69
C ARG A 74 -7.21 14.45 -33.41
N LEU A 75 -7.92 13.61 -32.67
CA LEU A 75 -8.94 12.70 -33.18
C LEU A 75 -10.25 13.44 -33.52
N GLY A 76 -10.52 14.59 -32.89
CA GLY A 76 -11.70 15.39 -33.15
C GLY A 76 -13.01 14.61 -32.99
N ARG A 77 -13.81 14.49 -34.04
CA ARG A 77 -15.08 13.74 -34.05
C ARG A 77 -14.91 12.23 -33.99
N ASP A 78 -13.73 11.72 -34.41
CA ASP A 78 -13.44 10.27 -34.46
C ASP A 78 -12.84 9.76 -33.13
N ALA A 79 -12.83 10.62 -32.08
CA ALA A 79 -12.29 10.32 -30.77
C ALA A 79 -12.92 9.09 -30.08
N LEU A 80 -14.14 8.71 -30.46
CA LEU A 80 -14.86 7.54 -29.95
C LEU A 80 -15.04 6.44 -31.00
N ASP A 81 -14.34 6.50 -32.13
CA ASP A 81 -14.35 5.46 -33.15
C ASP A 81 -13.53 4.24 -32.70
N ARG A 82 -14.22 3.12 -32.48
CA ARG A 82 -13.60 1.87 -32.00
C ARG A 82 -12.70 1.20 -33.04
N GLU A 83 -13.01 1.30 -34.32
CA GLU A 83 -12.18 0.73 -35.39
C GLU A 83 -10.85 1.48 -35.49
N LEU A 84 -10.88 2.81 -35.40
CA LEU A 84 -9.68 3.61 -35.34
C LEU A 84 -8.84 3.30 -34.09
N TRP A 85 -9.46 3.14 -32.92
CA TRP A 85 -8.73 2.76 -31.70
C TRP A 85 -8.18 1.34 -31.76
N SER A 86 -8.82 0.42 -32.46
CA SER A 86 -8.25 -0.91 -32.75
C SER A 86 -7.00 -0.80 -33.63
N ALA A 87 -7.02 0.05 -34.65
CA ALA A 87 -5.84 0.35 -35.47
C ALA A 87 -4.71 1.02 -34.66
N ILE A 88 -5.06 2.02 -33.82
CA ILE A 88 -4.10 2.67 -32.90
C ILE A 88 -3.44 1.63 -31.97
N LYS A 89 -4.22 0.70 -31.43
CA LYS A 89 -3.71 -0.39 -30.57
C LYS A 89 -2.72 -1.28 -31.32
N GLN A 90 -3.00 -1.66 -32.57
CA GLN A 90 -2.10 -2.47 -33.39
C GLN A 90 -0.77 -1.75 -33.66
N GLU A 91 -0.81 -0.50 -34.06
CA GLU A 91 0.38 0.34 -34.25
C GLU A 91 1.17 0.48 -32.93
N PHE A 92 0.47 0.69 -31.81
CA PHE A 92 1.08 0.79 -30.48
C PHE A 92 1.85 -0.51 -30.09
N VAL A 93 1.28 -1.70 -30.35
CA VAL A 93 1.96 -2.99 -30.13
C VAL A 93 3.27 -3.07 -30.89
N GLY A 94 3.25 -2.74 -32.19
CA GLY A 94 4.45 -2.75 -33.03
C GLY A 94 5.56 -1.83 -32.49
N LEU A 95 5.18 -0.66 -31.94
CA LEU A 95 6.14 0.29 -31.37
C LEU A 95 6.76 -0.18 -30.06
N ILE A 96 6.02 -0.92 -29.20
CA ILE A 96 6.49 -1.29 -27.87
C ILE A 96 7.07 -2.70 -27.77
N GLU A 97 6.96 -3.54 -28.78
CA GLU A 97 7.30 -4.98 -28.73
C GLU A 97 8.73 -5.25 -28.24
N ALA A 98 9.70 -4.46 -28.69
CA ALA A 98 11.11 -4.58 -28.30
C ALA A 98 11.49 -3.68 -27.11
N MET A 99 10.54 -2.91 -26.57
CA MET A 99 10.83 -1.96 -25.48
C MET A 99 10.79 -2.64 -24.11
N PRO A 100 11.61 -2.20 -23.15
CA PRO A 100 11.51 -2.67 -21.78
C PRO A 100 10.17 -2.25 -21.17
N ASP A 101 9.68 -3.01 -20.17
CA ASP A 101 8.44 -2.73 -19.46
C ASP A 101 7.19 -2.60 -20.37
N ALA A 102 7.13 -3.39 -21.46
CA ALA A 102 6.01 -3.36 -22.42
C ALA A 102 4.64 -3.52 -21.73
N GLU A 103 4.53 -4.33 -20.69
CA GLU A 103 3.28 -4.51 -19.94
C GLU A 103 2.83 -3.23 -19.20
N PHE A 104 3.76 -2.43 -18.70
CA PHE A 104 3.39 -1.16 -18.08
C PHE A 104 2.94 -0.12 -19.12
N ARG A 105 3.52 -0.14 -20.31
CA ARG A 105 3.07 0.67 -21.44
C ARG A 105 1.64 0.29 -21.86
N LYS A 106 1.33 -1.01 -21.92
CA LYS A 106 -0.03 -1.51 -22.15
C LYS A 106 -1.01 -1.04 -21.06
N THR A 107 -0.58 -1.04 -19.79
CA THR A 107 -1.38 -0.49 -18.69
C THR A 107 -1.65 1.00 -18.88
N PHE A 108 -0.67 1.78 -19.34
CA PHE A 108 -0.86 3.19 -19.64
C PHE A 108 -1.84 3.40 -20.80
N PHE A 109 -1.70 2.64 -21.89
CA PHE A 109 -2.62 2.66 -23.01
C PHE A 109 -4.05 2.33 -22.57
N ASN A 110 -4.25 1.28 -21.76
CA ASN A 110 -5.57 0.97 -21.20
C ASN A 110 -6.15 2.12 -20.36
N SER A 111 -5.31 2.89 -19.67
CA SER A 111 -5.79 4.07 -18.94
C SER A 111 -6.32 5.15 -19.87
N LEU A 112 -5.71 5.32 -21.06
CA LEU A 112 -6.20 6.25 -22.08
C LEU A 112 -7.55 5.77 -22.63
N THR A 113 -7.64 4.52 -23.13
CA THR A 113 -8.87 3.98 -23.72
C THR A 113 -10.03 3.97 -22.74
N ARG A 114 -9.79 3.60 -21.48
CA ARG A 114 -10.82 3.65 -20.43
C ARG A 114 -11.33 5.06 -20.14
N THR A 115 -10.48 6.07 -20.26
CA THR A 115 -10.90 7.46 -20.10
C THR A 115 -11.75 7.93 -21.28
N PHE A 116 -11.52 7.43 -22.51
CA PHE A 116 -12.32 7.73 -23.67
C PHE A 116 -13.68 7.03 -23.65
N PHE A 117 -13.70 5.73 -23.37
CA PHE A 117 -14.87 4.87 -23.62
C PHE A 117 -15.67 4.50 -22.36
N GLY A 118 -15.12 4.68 -21.16
CA GLY A 118 -15.79 4.20 -19.94
C GLY A 118 -16.15 2.71 -20.04
N THR A 119 -15.21 1.87 -20.46
CA THR A 119 -15.45 0.46 -20.83
C THR A 119 -16.00 -0.35 -19.65
N ILE A 120 -17.17 -0.97 -19.84
CA ILE A 120 -17.76 -1.93 -18.90
C ILE A 120 -17.03 -3.27 -19.05
N GLY A 121 -16.47 -3.77 -17.95
CA GLY A 121 -15.62 -4.96 -17.97
C GLY A 121 -14.35 -4.71 -18.75
N VAL A 122 -14.17 -5.40 -19.88
CA VAL A 122 -13.01 -5.28 -20.77
C VAL A 122 -13.43 -5.30 -22.24
N SER A 123 -12.71 -4.59 -23.07
CA SER A 123 -12.93 -4.52 -24.53
C SER A 123 -11.65 -4.93 -25.26
N PRO A 124 -11.52 -6.23 -25.63
CA PRO A 124 -10.29 -6.75 -26.22
C PRO A 124 -9.85 -6.04 -27.52
N GLU A 125 -10.78 -5.43 -28.24
CA GLU A 125 -10.50 -4.71 -29.48
C GLU A 125 -9.61 -3.49 -29.23
N ILE A 126 -9.85 -2.77 -28.12
CA ILE A 126 -9.19 -1.50 -27.80
C ILE A 126 -8.36 -1.55 -26.51
N GLU A 127 -8.39 -2.64 -25.73
CA GLU A 127 -7.66 -2.79 -24.48
C GLU A 127 -6.75 -4.04 -24.48
N PHE A 128 -5.73 -4.02 -23.62
CA PHE A 128 -4.83 -5.15 -23.37
C PHE A 128 -5.28 -5.91 -22.12
N VAL A 129 -5.95 -7.04 -22.32
CA VAL A 129 -6.67 -7.76 -21.24
C VAL A 129 -6.33 -9.23 -21.11
N ALA A 130 -5.20 -9.67 -21.69
CA ALA A 130 -4.76 -11.06 -21.59
C ALA A 130 -4.65 -11.49 -20.11
N LEU A 131 -5.43 -12.50 -19.72
CA LEU A 131 -5.44 -13.04 -18.35
C LEU A 131 -4.34 -14.10 -18.15
N ASP A 132 -3.95 -14.79 -19.21
CA ASP A 132 -2.95 -15.88 -19.25
C ASP A 132 -1.49 -15.38 -19.26
N LEU A 133 -1.31 -14.07 -19.28
CA LEU A 133 0.01 -13.46 -19.33
C LEU A 133 0.68 -13.51 -17.95
N ASP A 134 1.83 -14.17 -17.88
CA ASP A 134 2.72 -14.04 -16.73
C ASP A 134 3.55 -12.74 -16.87
N PRO A 135 3.35 -11.74 -16.00
CA PRO A 135 4.05 -10.46 -16.08
C PRO A 135 5.57 -10.60 -15.89
N LEU A 136 6.02 -11.76 -15.40
CA LEU A 136 7.43 -12.07 -15.13
C LEU A 136 8.06 -13.05 -16.13
N ALA A 137 7.30 -13.58 -17.10
CA ALA A 137 7.77 -14.60 -18.03
C ALA A 137 8.82 -14.11 -19.04
N ARG A 138 8.76 -12.83 -19.46
CA ARG A 138 9.67 -12.23 -20.44
C ARG A 138 10.60 -11.22 -19.78
N VAL A 139 11.46 -11.70 -18.91
CA VAL A 139 12.42 -10.84 -18.21
C VAL A 139 13.76 -10.90 -18.94
N ALA A 140 14.13 -9.84 -19.65
CA ALA A 140 15.42 -9.72 -20.32
C ALA A 140 16.58 -9.77 -19.31
N ASP A 141 17.71 -10.34 -19.71
CA ASP A 141 18.89 -10.46 -18.85
C ASP A 141 19.48 -9.08 -18.55
N TYR A 142 19.69 -8.80 -17.27
CA TYR A 142 20.16 -7.52 -16.77
C TYR A 142 20.88 -7.72 -15.44
N ASP A 143 22.10 -7.19 -15.35
CA ASP A 143 22.89 -7.24 -14.12
C ASP A 143 22.39 -6.21 -13.10
N PHE A 144 21.44 -6.64 -12.25
CA PHE A 144 20.87 -5.80 -11.19
C PHE A 144 21.36 -6.20 -9.79
N MET A 145 22.23 -7.22 -9.70
CA MET A 145 22.69 -7.79 -8.44
C MET A 145 24.21 -7.64 -8.28
N ALA A 146 24.62 -7.50 -7.02
CA ALA A 146 26.00 -7.66 -6.61
C ALA A 146 26.13 -8.94 -5.79
N THR A 147 27.16 -9.73 -6.03
CA THR A 147 27.44 -10.97 -5.33
C THR A 147 28.75 -10.84 -4.55
N TYR A 148 28.66 -11.15 -3.25
CA TYR A 148 29.78 -11.09 -2.32
C TYR A 148 30.05 -12.48 -1.77
N ALA A 149 31.24 -13.04 -2.04
CA ALA A 149 31.60 -14.39 -1.62
C ALA A 149 32.05 -14.41 -0.15
N ASN A 150 31.59 -15.38 0.63
CA ASN A 150 32.12 -15.60 1.97
C ASN A 150 33.47 -16.35 1.89
N ARG A 151 34.53 -15.65 2.25
CA ARG A 151 35.89 -16.19 2.26
C ARG A 151 36.31 -16.70 3.65
N GLY A 152 35.35 -17.17 4.44
CA GLY A 152 35.58 -17.71 5.78
C GLY A 152 35.33 -16.73 6.92
N SER A 153 34.88 -15.50 6.63
CA SER A 153 34.53 -14.50 7.64
C SER A 153 33.30 -13.70 7.22
N LEU A 154 32.22 -13.80 8.00
CA LEU A 154 31.02 -12.98 7.79
C LEU A 154 31.32 -11.49 8.02
N GLN A 155 32.25 -11.16 8.90
CA GLN A 155 32.64 -9.77 9.16
C GLN A 155 33.27 -9.15 7.92
N LEU A 156 34.26 -9.81 7.28
CA LEU A 156 34.87 -9.33 6.03
C LEU A 156 33.86 -9.23 4.89
N LEU A 157 32.94 -10.21 4.81
CA LEU A 157 31.87 -10.20 3.82
C LEU A 157 30.96 -8.98 3.97
N PHE A 158 30.53 -8.68 5.20
CA PHE A 158 29.65 -7.52 5.43
C PHE A 158 30.40 -6.17 5.41
N GLU A 159 31.70 -6.16 5.64
CA GLU A 159 32.54 -5.01 5.35
C GLU A 159 32.52 -4.66 3.85
N GLU A 160 32.65 -5.67 2.98
CA GLU A 160 32.50 -5.51 1.52
C GLU A 160 31.11 -5.02 1.13
N VAL A 161 30.05 -5.63 1.68
CA VAL A 161 28.65 -5.25 1.41
C VAL A 161 28.37 -3.80 1.81
N LEU A 162 28.72 -3.40 3.04
CA LEU A 162 28.45 -2.06 3.54
C LEU A 162 29.35 -0.99 2.87
N SER A 163 30.58 -1.34 2.49
CA SER A 163 31.45 -0.47 1.69
C SER A 163 30.88 -0.19 0.29
N GLY A 164 30.05 -1.09 -0.22
CA GLY A 164 29.30 -0.90 -1.47
C GLY A 164 28.19 0.16 -1.40
N PHE A 165 27.76 0.54 -0.22
CA PHE A 165 26.77 1.59 -0.02
C PHE A 165 27.42 2.97 -0.20
N ARG A 166 27.18 3.59 -1.34
CA ARG A 166 27.72 4.91 -1.68
C ARG A 166 26.82 6.00 -1.10
N CYS A 167 27.32 6.71 -0.09
CA CYS A 167 26.65 7.84 0.56
C CYS A 167 27.72 8.90 0.92
N LYS A 168 27.42 10.18 0.71
CA LYS A 168 28.33 11.28 1.07
C LYS A 168 28.37 11.51 2.58
N ALA A 169 27.30 11.19 3.29
CA ALA A 169 27.30 11.29 4.75
C ALA A 169 28.27 10.25 5.34
N PRO A 170 29.10 10.62 6.32
CA PRO A 170 30.05 9.71 6.94
C PRO A 170 29.35 8.61 7.73
N TRP A 171 30.01 7.47 7.88
CA TRP A 171 29.57 6.47 8.84
C TRP A 171 29.85 6.95 10.27
N ARG A 172 28.86 6.81 11.14
CA ARG A 172 29.01 7.12 12.57
C ARG A 172 30.00 6.15 13.25
N ASP A 173 29.87 4.85 12.94
CA ASP A 173 30.75 3.77 13.41
C ASP A 173 30.61 2.60 12.44
N PHE A 174 31.49 2.57 11.44
CA PHE A 174 31.45 1.56 10.38
C PHE A 174 31.73 0.16 10.92
N ASP A 175 32.79 0.01 11.72
CA ASP A 175 33.20 -1.29 12.26
C ASP A 175 32.13 -1.89 13.19
N ARG A 176 31.48 -1.07 14.00
CA ARG A 176 30.36 -1.50 14.83
C ARG A 176 29.18 -1.95 13.97
N SER A 177 28.88 -1.23 12.91
CA SER A 177 27.82 -1.57 11.95
C SER A 177 28.09 -2.93 11.29
N VAL A 178 29.33 -3.16 10.84
CA VAL A 178 29.78 -4.43 10.27
C VAL A 178 29.62 -5.58 11.26
N ARG A 179 30.14 -5.43 12.48
CA ARG A 179 30.02 -6.45 13.54
C ARG A 179 28.57 -6.76 13.90
N TYR A 180 27.71 -5.73 13.93
CA TYR A 180 26.29 -5.89 14.21
C TYR A 180 25.61 -6.74 13.14
N VAL A 181 25.80 -6.41 11.84
CA VAL A 181 25.20 -7.19 10.74
C VAL A 181 25.70 -8.63 10.75
N ALA A 182 27.02 -8.82 10.86
CA ALA A 182 27.61 -10.15 10.89
C ALA A 182 27.04 -11.00 12.05
N GLY A 183 26.96 -10.43 13.25
CA GLY A 183 26.43 -11.14 14.43
C GLY A 183 24.92 -11.43 14.34
N GLU A 184 24.10 -10.55 13.72
CA GLU A 184 22.67 -10.85 13.51
C GLU A 184 22.50 -12.01 12.53
N VAL A 185 23.25 -12.01 11.44
CA VAL A 185 23.21 -13.08 10.43
C VAL A 185 23.72 -14.40 11.01
N GLU A 186 24.81 -14.38 11.75
CA GLU A 186 25.37 -15.56 12.39
C GLU A 186 24.37 -16.19 13.39
N ARG A 187 23.77 -15.37 14.27
CA ARG A 187 22.73 -15.82 15.20
C ARG A 187 21.55 -16.45 14.49
N HIS A 188 21.11 -15.86 13.38
CA HIS A 188 19.98 -16.42 12.64
C HIS A 188 20.34 -17.73 11.94
N CYS A 189 21.51 -17.81 11.31
CA CYS A 189 21.98 -19.06 10.70
C CYS A 189 22.11 -20.19 11.73
N ALA A 190 22.62 -19.89 12.92
CA ALA A 190 22.73 -20.86 14.01
C ALA A 190 21.36 -21.43 14.49
N THR A 191 20.27 -20.66 14.35
CA THR A 191 18.91 -21.16 14.70
C THR A 191 18.35 -22.17 13.69
N LEU A 192 18.92 -22.25 12.50
CA LEU A 192 18.43 -23.14 11.44
C LEU A 192 19.12 -24.51 11.45
N ASP A 193 20.43 -24.52 11.62
CA ASP A 193 21.27 -25.73 11.77
C ASP A 193 22.71 -25.26 11.97
N GLU A 194 23.43 -25.82 12.96
CA GLU A 194 24.84 -25.49 13.23
C GLU A 194 25.79 -25.75 12.03
N GLN A 195 25.39 -26.58 11.06
CA GLN A 195 26.19 -26.92 9.88
C GLN A 195 25.90 -26.03 8.65
N ARG A 196 24.96 -25.10 8.73
CA ARG A 196 24.56 -24.24 7.60
C ARG A 196 25.43 -23.00 7.46
N ALA A 197 26.56 -23.13 6.81
CA ALA A 197 27.41 -22.00 6.49
C ALA A 197 26.88 -21.20 5.28
N ALA A 198 26.82 -19.88 5.41
CA ALA A 198 26.59 -18.99 4.29
C ALA A 198 27.78 -19.02 3.33
N THR A 199 27.54 -19.22 2.04
CA THR A 199 28.59 -19.26 1.00
C THR A 199 28.79 -17.90 0.33
N ARG A 200 27.71 -17.12 0.21
CA ARG A 200 27.72 -15.78 -0.39
C ARG A 200 26.50 -14.97 0.03
N VAL A 201 26.55 -13.69 -0.22
CA VAL A 201 25.43 -12.76 -0.14
C VAL A 201 25.17 -12.16 -1.51
N GLU A 202 23.92 -12.10 -1.92
CA GLU A 202 23.47 -11.49 -3.17
C GLU A 202 22.60 -10.29 -2.84
N MET A 203 22.97 -9.08 -3.30
CA MET A 203 22.28 -7.83 -3.02
C MET A 203 21.77 -7.17 -4.28
N ILE A 204 20.55 -6.64 -4.27
CA ILE A 204 20.06 -5.74 -5.32
C ILE A 204 20.91 -4.48 -5.29
N ARG A 205 21.48 -4.07 -6.45
CA ARG A 205 22.37 -2.88 -6.53
C ARG A 205 21.63 -1.57 -6.19
N PRO A 206 20.42 -1.29 -6.74
CA PRO A 206 19.64 -0.13 -6.34
C PRO A 206 19.24 -0.19 -4.87
N VAL A 207 19.45 0.93 -4.17
CA VAL A 207 19.04 1.11 -2.78
C VAL A 207 17.57 1.51 -2.72
N PHE A 208 16.84 0.96 -1.77
CA PHE A 208 15.44 1.28 -1.53
C PHE A 208 15.36 2.37 -0.46
N TYR A 209 14.92 3.58 -0.83
CA TYR A 209 14.75 4.68 0.10
C TYR A 209 13.30 4.83 0.54
N GLN A 210 13.13 5.15 1.82
CA GLN A 210 11.84 5.39 2.43
C GLN A 210 11.99 6.44 3.53
N LEU A 211 11.47 7.63 3.32
CA LEU A 211 11.58 8.76 4.25
C LEU A 211 12.99 8.89 4.86
N THR A 212 13.13 8.44 6.12
CA THR A 212 14.35 8.56 6.93
C THR A 212 15.29 7.36 6.82
N ARG A 213 14.96 6.38 5.98
CA ARG A 213 15.68 5.09 5.87
C ARG A 213 16.15 4.81 4.45
N ALA A 214 17.28 4.10 4.38
CA ALA A 214 17.75 3.42 3.19
C ALA A 214 17.84 1.92 3.49
N TYR A 215 17.42 1.09 2.55
CA TYR A 215 17.41 -0.37 2.72
C TYR A 215 18.25 -1.02 1.64
N LEU A 216 19.20 -1.82 2.06
CA LEU A 216 19.93 -2.74 1.20
C LEU A 216 19.17 -4.07 1.21
N VAL A 217 18.71 -4.50 0.04
CA VAL A 217 17.82 -5.67 -0.09
C VAL A 217 18.54 -6.77 -0.84
N GLY A 218 18.51 -7.99 -0.29
CA GLY A 218 19.20 -9.12 -0.87
C GLY A 218 18.83 -10.44 -0.22
N ARG A 219 19.73 -11.41 -0.33
CA ARG A 219 19.62 -12.70 0.32
C ARG A 219 20.98 -13.27 0.72
N ILE A 220 20.97 -14.09 1.77
CA ILE A 220 22.07 -14.93 2.18
C ILE A 220 21.89 -16.28 1.47
N VAL A 221 22.93 -16.81 0.86
CA VAL A 221 22.89 -18.06 0.11
C VAL A 221 23.85 -19.06 0.74
N GLY A 222 23.37 -20.25 1.07
CA GLY A 222 24.14 -21.41 1.44
C GLY A 222 24.30 -22.36 0.25
N ARG A 223 24.63 -23.62 0.51
CA ARG A 223 24.85 -24.63 -0.53
C ARG A 223 23.54 -24.96 -1.27
N ASP A 224 22.44 -25.16 -0.54
CA ASP A 224 21.12 -25.64 -0.98
C ASP A 224 19.97 -24.90 -0.31
N TRP A 225 20.24 -23.73 0.27
CA TRP A 225 19.27 -22.87 0.94
C TRP A 225 19.57 -21.39 0.70
N HIS A 226 18.57 -20.57 0.90
CA HIS A 226 18.73 -19.13 0.96
C HIS A 226 17.78 -18.51 2.01
N LEU A 227 18.19 -17.37 2.56
CA LEU A 227 17.41 -16.56 3.47
C LEU A 227 17.31 -15.14 2.94
N PRO A 228 16.17 -14.49 3.11
CA PRO A 228 16.08 -13.07 2.79
C PRO A 228 16.99 -12.25 3.71
N LEU A 229 17.50 -11.13 3.20
CA LEU A 229 18.31 -10.18 3.95
C LEU A 229 17.91 -8.76 3.59
N VAL A 230 17.54 -7.97 4.60
CA VAL A 230 17.42 -6.53 4.46
C VAL A 230 18.19 -5.83 5.57
N ILE A 231 19.08 -4.93 5.20
CA ILE A 231 19.84 -4.09 6.11
C ILE A 231 19.26 -2.67 6.04
N ALA A 232 18.66 -2.21 7.14
CA ALA A 232 18.11 -0.87 7.25
C ALA A 232 19.20 0.11 7.74
N LEU A 233 19.37 1.20 7.02
CA LEU A 233 20.31 2.27 7.34
C LEU A 233 19.56 3.53 7.75
N LYS A 234 20.05 4.20 8.78
CA LYS A 234 19.58 5.52 9.25
C LYS A 234 20.68 6.56 9.12
N ASN A 235 20.33 7.74 8.61
CA ASN A 235 21.23 8.89 8.64
C ASN A 235 20.86 9.81 9.81
N THR A 236 21.78 9.93 10.77
CA THR A 236 21.65 10.79 11.95
C THR A 236 22.54 12.04 11.81
N GLU A 237 22.45 12.98 12.74
CA GLU A 237 23.37 14.13 12.82
C GLU A 237 24.84 13.72 12.91
N ARG A 238 25.10 12.54 13.49
CA ARG A 238 26.45 12.01 13.66
C ARG A 238 26.89 11.07 12.53
N GLY A 239 26.08 10.95 11.47
CA GLY A 239 26.36 10.10 10.31
C GLY A 239 25.46 8.88 10.21
N VAL A 240 25.74 8.04 9.22
CA VAL A 240 24.99 6.83 8.88
C VAL A 240 25.36 5.70 9.84
N LEU A 241 24.36 4.90 10.20
CA LEU A 241 24.52 3.66 10.97
C LEU A 241 23.53 2.59 10.48
N VAL A 242 23.81 1.34 10.81
CA VAL A 242 22.85 0.24 10.65
C VAL A 242 21.82 0.31 11.77
N ASP A 243 20.55 0.51 11.39
CA ASP A 243 19.43 0.60 12.33
C ASP A 243 18.92 -0.78 12.74
N THR A 244 18.70 -1.65 11.76
CA THR A 244 18.30 -3.05 11.99
C THR A 244 18.67 -3.97 10.83
N VAL A 245 18.68 -5.27 11.10
CA VAL A 245 18.87 -6.35 10.13
C VAL A 245 17.65 -7.27 10.17
N MET A 246 17.03 -7.50 9.02
CA MET A 246 15.88 -8.39 8.87
C MET A 246 16.29 -9.59 8.00
N THR A 247 16.03 -10.79 8.53
CA THR A 247 16.39 -12.07 7.88
C THR A 247 15.22 -13.03 7.83
N ARG A 248 14.01 -12.61 8.29
CA ARG A 248 12.80 -13.43 8.25
C ARG A 248 11.86 -12.89 7.21
N ASP A 249 11.22 -13.79 6.46
CA ASP A 249 10.19 -13.48 5.47
C ASP A 249 9.07 -12.58 6.05
N ALA A 250 8.58 -12.89 7.24
CA ALA A 250 7.52 -12.10 7.88
C ALA A 250 7.90 -10.63 8.08
N ASP A 251 9.12 -10.35 8.51
CA ASP A 251 9.60 -8.97 8.75
C ASP A 251 9.73 -8.18 7.46
N ILE A 252 10.31 -8.83 6.44
CA ILE A 252 10.48 -8.24 5.11
C ILE A 252 9.13 -8.07 4.43
N SER A 253 8.22 -9.04 4.61
CA SER A 253 6.85 -8.94 4.11
C SER A 253 6.10 -7.74 4.71
N VAL A 254 6.31 -7.43 5.99
CA VAL A 254 5.77 -6.23 6.65
C VAL A 254 6.37 -4.97 6.04
N LEU A 255 7.70 -4.90 5.92
CA LEU A 255 8.40 -3.76 5.29
C LEU A 255 7.87 -3.48 3.88
N PHE A 256 7.64 -4.54 3.08
CA PHE A 256 7.08 -4.44 1.73
C PHE A 256 5.54 -4.43 1.68
N SER A 257 4.85 -4.16 2.77
CA SER A 257 3.39 -4.03 2.82
C SER A 257 2.90 -2.59 2.88
N PHE A 258 3.80 -1.63 2.90
CA PHE A 258 3.44 -0.22 2.82
C PHE A 258 2.91 0.11 1.43
N THR A 259 1.82 0.85 1.40
CA THR A 259 1.06 1.07 0.18
C THR A 259 1.64 2.18 -0.68
N ARG A 260 1.39 2.08 -2.00
CA ARG A 260 1.47 3.14 -2.99
C ARG A 260 2.79 3.90 -3.10
N SER A 261 3.68 3.42 -3.96
CA SER A 261 4.91 4.12 -4.34
C SER A 261 5.84 4.41 -3.17
N TYR A 262 5.74 3.61 -2.12
CA TYR A 262 6.41 3.88 -0.88
C TYR A 262 7.93 3.90 -0.99
N PHE A 263 8.51 2.92 -1.69
CA PHE A 263 9.95 2.94 -1.95
C PHE A 263 10.31 3.87 -3.11
N HIS A 264 11.34 4.67 -2.90
CA HIS A 264 12.07 5.33 -3.96
C HIS A 264 13.24 4.42 -4.34
N VAL A 265 13.06 3.64 -5.40
CA VAL A 265 14.08 2.73 -5.93
C VAL A 265 14.12 2.85 -7.45
N ASP A 266 15.29 3.18 -8.01
CA ASP A 266 15.46 3.33 -9.46
C ASP A 266 15.83 1.98 -10.09
N LEU A 267 14.81 1.19 -10.42
CA LEU A 267 14.94 -0.07 -11.12
C LEU A 267 14.84 0.18 -12.63
N GLU A 268 15.92 -0.08 -13.37
CA GLU A 268 15.91 0.09 -14.83
C GLU A 268 14.98 -0.92 -15.52
N ARG A 269 14.98 -2.16 -15.03
CA ARG A 269 14.12 -3.25 -15.51
C ARG A 269 13.46 -3.94 -14.33
N VAL A 270 12.22 -3.65 -14.14
CA VAL A 270 11.46 -4.01 -12.94
C VAL A 270 11.26 -5.53 -12.82
N GLY A 271 11.05 -6.25 -13.92
CA GLY A 271 10.68 -7.67 -13.91
C GLY A 271 11.64 -8.59 -13.14
N LYS A 272 12.98 -8.47 -13.35
CA LYS A 272 13.95 -9.30 -12.60
C LYS A 272 13.99 -9.00 -11.12
N ALA A 273 13.93 -7.72 -10.76
CA ALA A 273 13.88 -7.33 -9.35
C ALA A 273 12.61 -7.89 -8.68
N LEU A 274 11.46 -7.87 -9.37
CA LEU A 274 10.22 -8.47 -8.87
C LEU A 274 10.30 -10.00 -8.75
N LEU A 275 10.89 -10.70 -9.72
CA LEU A 275 11.16 -12.14 -9.60
C LEU A 275 11.99 -12.46 -8.36
N PHE A 276 13.05 -11.69 -8.14
CA PHE A 276 13.89 -11.85 -6.97
C PHE A 276 13.12 -11.55 -5.67
N LEU A 277 12.38 -10.43 -5.61
CA LEU A 277 11.54 -10.09 -4.45
C LEU A 277 10.46 -11.15 -4.20
N LYS A 278 9.89 -11.75 -5.26
CA LYS A 278 8.92 -12.86 -5.14
C LYS A 278 9.55 -14.10 -4.53
N GLN A 279 10.83 -14.39 -4.83
CA GLN A 279 11.56 -15.48 -4.18
C GLN A 279 11.82 -15.21 -2.70
N LEU A 280 12.08 -13.94 -2.33
CA LEU A 280 12.25 -13.54 -0.92
C LEU A 280 10.92 -13.58 -0.14
N MET A 281 9.81 -13.31 -0.81
CA MET A 281 8.46 -13.20 -0.24
C MET A 281 7.46 -14.05 -1.04
N PRO A 282 7.54 -15.40 -0.99
CA PRO A 282 6.76 -16.27 -1.88
C PRO A 282 5.25 -16.15 -1.68
N HIS A 283 4.81 -15.71 -0.52
CA HIS A 283 3.39 -15.53 -0.21
C HIS A 283 2.82 -14.16 -0.61
N LYS A 284 3.68 -13.20 -0.99
CA LYS A 284 3.23 -11.86 -1.36
C LYS A 284 2.74 -11.85 -2.82
N PRO A 285 1.51 -11.34 -3.10
CA PRO A 285 1.01 -11.22 -4.48
C PRO A 285 1.93 -10.35 -5.34
N VAL A 286 2.06 -10.69 -6.62
CA VAL A 286 2.86 -9.90 -7.57
C VAL A 286 2.28 -8.49 -7.72
N SER A 287 0.95 -8.36 -7.67
CA SER A 287 0.25 -7.08 -7.67
C SER A 287 0.71 -6.13 -6.55
N GLU A 288 0.92 -6.65 -5.33
CA GLU A 288 1.44 -5.86 -4.21
C GLU A 288 2.91 -5.48 -4.39
N LEU A 289 3.73 -6.38 -4.94
CA LEU A 289 5.13 -6.10 -5.23
C LEU A 289 5.29 -4.97 -6.25
N PHE A 290 4.47 -4.94 -7.31
CA PHE A 290 4.43 -3.80 -8.23
C PHE A 290 4.06 -2.50 -7.52
N THR A 291 3.05 -2.54 -6.66
CA THR A 291 2.58 -1.36 -5.93
C THR A 291 3.69 -0.77 -5.05
N VAL A 292 4.34 -1.59 -4.22
CA VAL A 292 5.31 -1.11 -3.23
C VAL A 292 6.60 -0.54 -3.84
N ILE A 293 6.97 -0.97 -5.05
CA ILE A 293 8.11 -0.38 -5.78
C ILE A 293 7.73 0.83 -6.63
N GLY A 294 6.49 1.32 -6.49
CA GLY A 294 6.02 2.53 -7.16
C GLY A 294 5.29 2.35 -8.48
N ARG A 295 4.92 1.13 -8.84
CA ARG A 295 4.16 0.79 -10.05
C ARG A 295 2.70 0.48 -9.74
N ALA A 296 2.02 1.34 -8.96
CA ALA A 296 0.67 1.08 -8.44
C ALA A 296 -0.38 0.78 -9.52
N LYS A 297 -0.32 1.43 -10.68
CA LYS A 297 -1.25 1.16 -11.79
C LYS A 297 -1.00 -0.22 -12.43
N GLN A 298 0.25 -0.63 -12.54
CA GLN A 298 0.59 -2.00 -12.93
C GLN A 298 0.11 -3.00 -11.88
N GLY A 299 0.35 -2.72 -10.59
CA GLY A 299 -0.16 -3.55 -9.50
C GLY A 299 -1.67 -3.72 -9.54
N LYS A 300 -2.43 -2.65 -9.83
CA LYS A 300 -3.89 -2.73 -10.04
C LYS A 300 -4.26 -3.62 -11.22
N THR A 301 -3.55 -3.54 -12.35
CA THR A 301 -3.76 -4.41 -13.51
C THR A 301 -3.50 -5.87 -13.17
N GLU A 302 -2.42 -6.16 -12.44
CA GLU A 302 -2.09 -7.54 -12.04
C GLU A 302 -3.11 -8.09 -11.03
N ARG A 303 -3.61 -7.27 -10.08
CA ARG A 303 -4.68 -7.68 -9.16
C ARG A 303 -5.97 -8.03 -9.92
N TYR A 304 -6.32 -7.26 -10.95
CA TYR A 304 -7.43 -7.58 -11.83
C TYR A 304 -7.22 -8.95 -12.52
N ARG A 305 -6.03 -9.17 -13.09
CA ARG A 305 -5.69 -10.44 -13.76
C ARG A 305 -5.70 -11.62 -12.80
N GLU A 306 -5.11 -11.47 -11.61
CA GLU A 306 -5.11 -12.49 -10.55
C GLU A 306 -6.55 -12.90 -10.17
N LEU A 307 -7.42 -11.91 -9.92
CA LEU A 307 -8.82 -12.12 -9.58
C LEU A 307 -9.58 -12.84 -10.70
N PHE A 308 -9.56 -12.30 -11.91
CA PHE A 308 -10.35 -12.85 -13.01
C PHE A 308 -9.83 -14.22 -13.50
N ARG A 309 -8.53 -14.49 -13.38
CA ARG A 309 -7.97 -15.82 -13.60
C ARG A 309 -8.47 -16.80 -12.52
N HIS A 310 -8.51 -16.40 -11.28
CA HIS A 310 -9.05 -17.22 -10.19
C HIS A 310 -10.54 -17.54 -10.42
N LEU A 311 -11.34 -16.55 -10.81
CA LEU A 311 -12.78 -16.73 -11.09
C LEU A 311 -13.08 -17.74 -12.21
N GLN A 312 -12.15 -18.00 -13.14
CA GLN A 312 -12.34 -19.03 -14.17
C GLN A 312 -12.42 -20.44 -13.59
N THR A 313 -11.81 -20.68 -12.44
CA THR A 313 -11.71 -22.01 -11.80
C THR A 313 -12.40 -22.06 -10.43
N ALA A 314 -12.83 -20.94 -9.89
CA ALA A 314 -13.49 -20.85 -8.59
C ALA A 314 -14.81 -21.63 -8.60
N LYS A 315 -15.06 -22.36 -7.52
CA LYS A 315 -16.29 -23.15 -7.29
C LYS A 315 -17.21 -22.53 -6.26
N ASP A 316 -16.69 -21.58 -5.48
CA ASP A 316 -17.40 -20.82 -4.47
C ASP A 316 -18.07 -19.57 -5.07
N GLN A 317 -18.92 -18.94 -4.28
CA GLN A 317 -19.63 -17.72 -4.65
C GLN A 317 -19.16 -16.56 -3.78
N PHE A 318 -19.35 -15.36 -4.27
CA PHE A 318 -19.24 -14.15 -3.45
C PHE A 318 -20.31 -14.20 -2.35
N VAL A 319 -19.88 -13.99 -1.12
CA VAL A 319 -20.70 -13.99 0.09
C VAL A 319 -20.43 -12.74 0.92
N PRO A 320 -21.33 -12.31 1.82
CA PRO A 320 -21.02 -11.25 2.78
C PRO A 320 -19.71 -11.56 3.52
N ALA A 321 -18.87 -10.55 3.69
CA ALA A 321 -17.61 -10.73 4.42
C ALA A 321 -17.87 -11.03 5.91
N PRO A 322 -17.02 -11.84 6.58
CA PRO A 322 -17.13 -12.06 8.02
C PRO A 322 -16.99 -10.74 8.80
N GLY A 323 -17.76 -10.61 9.87
CA GLY A 323 -17.76 -9.44 10.75
C GLY A 323 -19.13 -8.80 10.87
N GLU A 324 -19.15 -7.60 11.48
CA GLU A 324 -20.37 -6.83 11.63
C GLU A 324 -20.73 -6.15 10.30
N ARG A 325 -22.03 -6.08 10.02
CA ARG A 325 -22.54 -5.42 8.83
C ARG A 325 -22.22 -3.93 8.87
N GLY A 326 -21.52 -3.43 7.84
CA GLY A 326 -21.20 -2.00 7.70
C GLY A 326 -22.43 -1.13 7.47
N LEU A 327 -22.49 0.05 8.09
CA LEU A 327 -23.57 1.01 7.93
C LEU A 327 -23.44 1.84 6.65
N VAL A 328 -22.23 2.05 6.19
CA VAL A 328 -21.90 2.90 5.03
C VAL A 328 -21.57 2.06 3.80
N MET A 329 -20.94 0.90 4.02
CA MET A 329 -20.52 0.03 2.94
C MET A 329 -21.11 -1.37 3.00
N ILE A 330 -21.41 -1.96 1.84
CA ILE A 330 -21.60 -3.39 1.67
C ILE A 330 -20.23 -4.00 1.49
N VAL A 331 -19.90 -4.99 2.33
CA VAL A 331 -18.61 -5.68 2.29
C VAL A 331 -18.82 -7.15 1.99
N PHE A 332 -18.21 -7.65 0.93
CA PHE A 332 -18.31 -9.05 0.54
C PHE A 332 -16.97 -9.61 0.06
N THR A 333 -16.88 -10.92 -0.01
CA THR A 333 -15.64 -11.64 -0.34
C THR A 333 -15.93 -12.89 -1.15
N LEU A 334 -14.92 -13.37 -1.86
CA LEU A 334 -14.89 -14.73 -2.39
C LEU A 334 -14.05 -15.57 -1.40
N PRO A 335 -14.61 -16.59 -0.73
CA PRO A 335 -13.91 -17.34 0.32
C PRO A 335 -12.54 -17.90 -0.10
N SER A 336 -12.43 -18.38 -1.34
CA SER A 336 -11.20 -18.96 -1.91
C SER A 336 -10.17 -17.91 -2.37
N PHE A 337 -10.49 -16.59 -2.33
CA PHE A 337 -9.60 -15.53 -2.76
C PHE A 337 -9.45 -14.45 -1.67
N ASP A 338 -8.23 -14.06 -1.38
CA ASP A 338 -7.88 -13.27 -0.17
C ASP A 338 -8.11 -11.76 -0.34
N VAL A 339 -9.32 -11.38 -0.82
CA VAL A 339 -9.74 -9.98 -0.96
C VAL A 339 -11.14 -9.76 -0.44
N VAL A 340 -11.44 -8.52 -0.09
CA VAL A 340 -12.80 -8.01 0.16
C VAL A 340 -13.14 -6.91 -0.83
N PHE A 341 -14.41 -6.85 -1.18
CA PHE A 341 -15.01 -5.81 -2.01
C PHE A 341 -15.84 -4.91 -1.12
N LYS A 342 -15.71 -3.60 -1.30
CA LYS A 342 -16.48 -2.61 -0.56
C LYS A 342 -17.24 -1.70 -1.52
N LEU A 343 -18.56 -1.70 -1.41
CA LEU A 343 -19.46 -0.86 -2.18
C LEU A 343 -20.14 0.14 -1.26
N ILE A 344 -20.18 1.40 -1.67
CA ILE A 344 -20.89 2.44 -0.92
C ILE A 344 -22.38 2.24 -1.10
N ARG A 345 -23.13 2.19 0.02
CA ARG A 345 -24.59 2.08 0.02
C ARG A 345 -25.24 3.32 -0.58
N ASP A 346 -26.45 3.16 -1.13
CA ASP A 346 -27.22 4.28 -1.67
C ASP A 346 -27.79 5.19 -0.57
N ARG A 347 -28.04 4.61 0.62
CA ARG A 347 -28.59 5.32 1.77
C ARG A 347 -27.80 5.01 3.02
N PHE A 348 -27.54 6.04 3.81
CA PHE A 348 -26.90 5.92 5.11
C PHE A 348 -27.93 6.11 6.23
N PRO A 349 -27.72 5.47 7.41
CA PRO A 349 -28.54 5.75 8.59
C PRO A 349 -28.50 7.23 8.96
N VAL A 350 -29.61 7.75 9.50
CA VAL A 350 -29.76 9.17 9.90
C VAL A 350 -28.68 9.62 10.90
N GLN A 351 -28.16 8.68 11.71
CA GLN A 351 -27.08 8.95 12.67
C GLN A 351 -25.72 9.27 11.99
N LYS A 352 -25.54 8.86 10.73
CA LYS A 352 -24.34 9.16 9.93
C LYS A 352 -24.62 10.38 9.05
N ASN A 353 -24.25 11.58 9.52
CA ASN A 353 -24.42 12.83 8.76
C ASN A 353 -23.33 12.94 7.66
N ILE A 354 -23.28 11.98 6.75
CA ILE A 354 -22.31 11.90 5.65
C ILE A 354 -23.02 11.61 4.33
N VAL A 355 -22.41 12.05 3.23
CA VAL A 355 -22.86 11.73 1.87
C VAL A 355 -21.79 10.92 1.12
N ARG A 356 -22.19 10.27 0.01
CA ARG A 356 -21.27 9.46 -0.82
C ARG A 356 -19.96 10.20 -1.18
N ALA A 357 -20.05 11.50 -1.47
CA ALA A 357 -18.88 12.32 -1.79
C ALA A 357 -17.87 12.41 -0.62
N ASP A 358 -18.36 12.40 0.62
CA ASP A 358 -17.49 12.43 1.82
C ASP A 358 -16.71 11.14 1.93
N VAL A 359 -17.36 10.00 1.73
CA VAL A 359 -16.70 8.69 1.74
C VAL A 359 -15.58 8.64 0.69
N LEU A 360 -15.87 9.07 -0.54
CA LEU A 360 -14.87 9.12 -1.62
C LEU A 360 -13.68 10.00 -1.24
N ARG A 361 -13.92 11.19 -0.66
CA ARG A 361 -12.85 12.09 -0.21
C ARG A 361 -11.96 11.47 0.88
N LYS A 362 -12.56 10.70 1.81
CA LYS A 362 -11.81 10.00 2.86
C LYS A 362 -10.92 8.89 2.29
N TYR A 363 -11.41 8.12 1.32
CA TYR A 363 -10.58 7.16 0.59
C TYR A 363 -9.44 7.86 -0.18
N GLU A 364 -9.72 9.00 -0.82
CA GLU A 364 -8.68 9.80 -1.50
C GLU A 364 -7.64 10.33 -0.51
N LEU A 365 -8.05 10.76 0.69
CA LEU A 365 -7.15 11.19 1.75
C LEU A 365 -6.16 10.07 2.12
N VAL A 366 -6.64 8.85 2.34
CA VAL A 366 -5.80 7.67 2.60
C VAL A 366 -4.79 7.48 1.48
N PHE A 367 -5.24 7.60 0.23
CA PHE A 367 -4.39 7.40 -0.93
C PHE A 367 -3.22 8.38 -1.03
N LYS A 368 -3.39 9.59 -0.53
CA LYS A 368 -2.38 10.65 -0.57
C LYS A 368 -1.50 10.70 0.68
N HIS A 369 -2.01 10.22 1.83
CA HIS A 369 -1.39 10.49 3.12
C HIS A 369 -0.88 9.25 3.87
N ASP A 370 -1.11 8.02 3.38
CA ASP A 370 -0.59 6.84 4.08
C ASP A 370 0.95 6.81 4.10
N ARG A 371 1.50 7.12 5.24
CA ARG A 371 2.94 7.05 5.55
C ARG A 371 3.23 6.11 6.71
N ALA A 372 2.17 5.60 7.34
CA ALA A 372 2.28 4.75 8.53
C ALA A 372 2.40 3.27 8.19
N GLY A 373 1.94 2.85 7.00
CA GLY A 373 1.76 1.44 6.67
C GLY A 373 0.80 0.75 7.65
N ARG A 374 -0.18 1.52 8.16
CA ARG A 374 -1.25 1.07 9.07
C ARG A 374 -2.62 1.17 8.43
N LEU A 375 -2.68 1.53 7.17
CA LEU A 375 -3.89 1.58 6.37
C LEU A 375 -3.84 0.47 5.32
N VAL A 376 -4.98 -0.16 5.05
CA VAL A 376 -5.06 -1.18 4.01
C VAL A 376 -4.99 -0.54 2.61
N ASP A 377 -4.36 -1.22 1.65
CA ASP A 377 -4.37 -0.78 0.26
C ASP A 377 -5.74 -1.01 -0.36
N ALA A 378 -6.58 0.02 -0.35
CA ALA A 378 -7.87 0.03 -1.01
C ALA A 378 -7.68 0.47 -2.46
N GLN A 379 -7.85 -0.44 -3.41
CA GLN A 379 -7.76 -0.12 -4.84
C GLN A 379 -9.14 0.12 -5.43
N GLU A 380 -9.36 1.32 -5.96
CA GLU A 380 -10.58 1.69 -6.65
C GLU A 380 -10.72 0.94 -7.98
N PHE A 381 -11.86 0.29 -8.21
CA PHE A 381 -12.23 -0.32 -9.50
C PHE A 381 -13.55 0.25 -9.99
N LYS A 382 -13.67 0.40 -11.30
CA LYS A 382 -14.86 0.92 -11.96
C LYS A 382 -15.32 -0.02 -13.05
N LEU A 383 -16.65 -0.10 -13.22
CA LEU A 383 -17.31 -0.80 -14.31
C LEU A 383 -16.87 -2.27 -14.42
N LEU A 384 -16.78 -2.96 -13.27
CA LEU A 384 -16.49 -4.39 -13.25
C LEU A 384 -17.71 -5.20 -13.69
N ARG A 385 -17.48 -6.22 -14.51
CA ARG A 385 -18.51 -7.15 -15.00
C ARG A 385 -18.24 -8.54 -14.44
N PHE A 386 -19.25 -9.13 -13.80
CA PHE A 386 -19.18 -10.47 -13.23
C PHE A 386 -20.40 -11.30 -13.65
N PRO A 387 -20.26 -12.62 -13.96
CA PRO A 387 -21.39 -13.50 -14.07
C PRO A 387 -22.22 -13.51 -12.78
N ARG A 388 -23.53 -13.22 -12.89
CA ARG A 388 -24.47 -13.13 -11.74
C ARG A 388 -24.49 -14.41 -10.88
N ARG A 389 -24.29 -15.58 -11.51
CA ARG A 389 -24.23 -16.89 -10.82
C ARG A 389 -23.09 -17.00 -9.78
N LEU A 390 -22.11 -16.11 -9.83
CA LEU A 390 -21.02 -16.07 -8.86
C LEU A 390 -21.42 -15.42 -7.53
N PHE A 391 -22.62 -14.88 -7.40
CA PHE A 391 -23.08 -14.23 -6.19
C PHE A 391 -24.09 -15.10 -5.45
N ASP A 392 -23.90 -15.21 -4.12
CA ASP A 392 -24.89 -15.78 -3.23
C ASP A 392 -26.21 -15.00 -3.29
N ALA A 393 -27.33 -15.69 -3.09
CA ALA A 393 -28.66 -15.10 -3.25
C ALA A 393 -28.91 -13.95 -2.24
N ALA A 394 -28.43 -14.08 -1.00
CA ALA A 394 -28.62 -13.07 0.03
C ALA A 394 -27.79 -11.82 -0.28
N LEU A 395 -26.53 -12.00 -0.71
CA LEU A 395 -25.68 -10.90 -1.15
C LEU A 395 -26.27 -10.20 -2.38
N LEU A 396 -26.73 -10.97 -3.36
CA LEU A 396 -27.34 -10.40 -4.56
C LEU A 396 -28.59 -9.56 -4.23
N HIS A 397 -29.41 -10.03 -3.30
CA HIS A 397 -30.55 -9.26 -2.80
C HIS A 397 -30.11 -7.95 -2.13
N GLU A 398 -29.10 -7.99 -1.26
CA GLU A 398 -28.55 -6.79 -0.60
C GLU A 398 -28.00 -5.77 -1.62
N LEU A 399 -27.22 -6.23 -2.61
CA LEU A 399 -26.68 -5.37 -3.66
C LEU A 399 -27.78 -4.66 -4.47
N ARG A 400 -28.84 -5.40 -4.82
CA ARG A 400 -30.02 -4.86 -5.56
C ARG A 400 -30.83 -3.85 -4.78
N THR A 401 -30.91 -3.99 -3.46
CA THR A 401 -31.77 -3.15 -2.62
C THR A 401 -31.04 -1.97 -2.01
N GLU A 402 -29.76 -2.10 -1.71
CA GLU A 402 -29.01 -1.12 -0.94
C GLU A 402 -27.87 -0.45 -1.71
N ALA A 403 -27.57 -0.93 -2.93
CA ALA A 403 -26.57 -0.36 -3.84
C ALA A 403 -27.08 -0.30 -5.29
N ALA A 404 -28.39 -0.20 -5.50
CA ALA A 404 -29.03 -0.17 -6.82
C ALA A 404 -28.52 0.96 -7.73
N GLY A 405 -28.05 2.07 -7.13
CA GLY A 405 -27.44 3.18 -7.85
C GLY A 405 -26.02 2.92 -8.37
N SER A 406 -25.40 1.80 -7.96
CA SER A 406 -24.03 1.43 -8.33
C SER A 406 -23.91 -0.01 -8.85
N VAL A 407 -25.03 -0.74 -8.92
CA VAL A 407 -25.08 -2.15 -9.36
C VAL A 407 -26.19 -2.31 -10.37
N HIS A 408 -25.86 -2.80 -11.57
CA HIS A 408 -26.78 -2.99 -12.68
C HIS A 408 -26.72 -4.42 -13.20
N GLU A 409 -27.82 -4.91 -13.75
CA GLU A 409 -27.88 -6.20 -14.44
C GLU A 409 -27.85 -5.99 -15.96
N ASP A 410 -27.03 -6.77 -16.66
CA ASP A 410 -26.97 -6.83 -18.10
C ASP A 410 -26.98 -8.31 -18.53
N GLY A 411 -28.16 -8.82 -18.87
CA GLY A 411 -28.37 -10.23 -19.15
C GLY A 411 -28.07 -11.12 -17.94
N ASP A 412 -27.11 -12.02 -18.08
CA ASP A 412 -26.65 -12.93 -17.03
C ASP A 412 -25.51 -12.35 -16.18
N ASP A 413 -25.11 -11.12 -16.44
CA ASP A 413 -24.02 -10.46 -15.74
C ASP A 413 -24.51 -9.40 -14.76
N LEU A 414 -23.72 -9.17 -13.75
CA LEU A 414 -23.81 -8.07 -12.79
C LEU A 414 -22.68 -7.07 -13.05
N ILE A 415 -23.05 -5.80 -13.23
CA ILE A 415 -22.10 -4.71 -13.41
C ILE A 415 -22.01 -3.94 -12.12
N ILE A 416 -20.80 -3.74 -11.64
CA ILE A 416 -20.48 -2.92 -10.46
C ILE A 416 -19.77 -1.66 -10.95
N ASP A 417 -20.46 -0.51 -10.89
CA ASP A 417 -19.94 0.76 -11.40
C ASP A 417 -18.72 1.24 -10.65
N HIS A 418 -18.70 1.02 -9.32
CA HIS A 418 -17.64 1.48 -8.46
C HIS A 418 -17.52 0.61 -7.20
N CYS A 419 -16.32 0.14 -6.93
CA CYS A 419 -15.98 -0.53 -5.68
C CYS A 419 -14.51 -0.31 -5.30
N TYR A 420 -14.22 -0.52 -4.03
CA TYR A 420 -12.86 -0.70 -3.53
C TYR A 420 -12.57 -2.19 -3.34
N ILE A 421 -11.38 -2.62 -3.74
CA ILE A 421 -10.88 -3.98 -3.51
C ILE A 421 -9.69 -3.88 -2.57
N GLU A 422 -9.77 -4.59 -1.46
CA GLU A 422 -8.77 -4.60 -0.39
C GLU A 422 -8.37 -6.03 -0.06
N ARG A 423 -7.22 -6.20 0.57
CA ARG A 423 -6.83 -7.49 1.12
C ARG A 423 -7.73 -7.86 2.29
N ARG A 424 -8.20 -9.12 2.32
CA ARG A 424 -8.98 -9.64 3.44
C ARG A 424 -8.10 -9.78 4.69
N MET A 425 -8.63 -9.35 5.83
CA MET A 425 -8.01 -9.48 7.15
C MET A 425 -9.04 -10.05 8.13
N THR A 426 -8.57 -10.61 9.22
CA THR A 426 -9.45 -10.99 10.32
C THR A 426 -9.76 -9.76 11.16
N PRO A 427 -11.03 -9.34 11.33
CA PRO A 427 -11.38 -8.24 12.22
C PRO A 427 -10.82 -8.45 13.62
N LEU A 428 -10.25 -7.40 14.24
CA LEU A 428 -9.54 -7.53 15.51
C LEU A 428 -10.45 -8.04 16.63
N ASN A 429 -11.71 -7.61 16.68
CA ASN A 429 -12.68 -8.10 17.66
C ASN A 429 -12.99 -9.60 17.52
N ILE A 430 -12.90 -10.19 16.31
CA ILE A 430 -13.01 -11.63 16.08
C ILE A 430 -11.69 -12.31 16.46
N TYR A 431 -10.57 -11.77 15.98
CA TYR A 431 -9.24 -12.34 16.25
C TYR A 431 -8.98 -12.52 17.75
N LEU A 432 -9.28 -11.51 18.57
CA LEU A 432 -9.05 -11.57 20.02
C LEU A 432 -9.88 -12.67 20.72
N ARG A 433 -10.99 -13.14 20.14
CA ARG A 433 -11.82 -14.23 20.67
C ARG A 433 -11.33 -15.61 20.26
N GLU A 434 -10.57 -15.70 19.17
CA GLU A 434 -10.14 -16.96 18.55
C GLU A 434 -8.72 -17.37 18.97
N VAL A 435 -7.90 -16.43 19.44
CA VAL A 435 -6.49 -16.69 19.77
C VAL A 435 -6.26 -16.83 21.27
N GLY A 436 -5.11 -17.41 21.64
CA GLY A 436 -4.69 -17.53 23.04
C GLY A 436 -4.29 -16.18 23.67
N PRO A 437 -4.21 -16.13 25.03
CA PRO A 437 -3.96 -14.87 25.77
C PRO A 437 -2.67 -14.14 25.39
N GLU A 438 -1.62 -14.88 25.07
CA GLU A 438 -0.33 -14.30 24.64
C GLU A 438 -0.45 -13.60 23.30
N GLU A 439 -1.08 -14.25 22.32
CA GLU A 439 -1.30 -13.67 20.99
C GLU A 439 -2.27 -12.50 21.05
N ALA A 440 -3.32 -12.58 21.88
CA ALA A 440 -4.25 -11.48 22.13
C ALA A 440 -3.53 -10.26 22.71
N SER A 441 -2.65 -10.46 23.69
CA SER A 441 -1.85 -9.40 24.30
C SER A 441 -0.93 -8.71 23.28
N LEU A 442 -0.28 -9.48 22.40
CA LEU A 442 0.56 -8.92 21.33
C LEU A 442 -0.27 -8.12 20.33
N ALA A 443 -1.47 -8.59 19.99
CA ALA A 443 -2.37 -7.86 19.09
C ALA A 443 -2.87 -6.54 19.70
N VAL A 444 -3.16 -6.51 21.00
CA VAL A 444 -3.55 -5.28 21.73
C VAL A 444 -2.39 -4.28 21.79
N LEU A 445 -1.17 -4.74 22.01
CA LEU A 445 0.01 -3.88 21.95
C LEU A 445 0.23 -3.29 20.55
N ASP A 446 0.05 -4.09 19.49
CA ASP A 446 0.20 -3.59 18.11
C ASP A 446 -0.99 -2.72 17.68
N TYR A 447 -2.19 -2.91 18.26
CA TYR A 447 -3.35 -2.03 18.07
C TYR A 447 -3.08 -0.62 18.62
N GLY A 448 -2.60 -0.50 19.85
CA GLY A 448 -2.22 0.81 20.41
C GLY A 448 -1.07 1.46 19.62
N GLN A 449 -0.11 0.65 19.15
CA GLN A 449 0.94 1.14 18.26
C GLN A 449 0.39 1.60 16.91
N ALA A 450 -0.65 0.95 16.37
CA ALA A 450 -1.28 1.37 15.12
C ALA A 450 -1.95 2.75 15.26
N ILE A 451 -2.61 3.01 16.38
CA ILE A 451 -3.18 4.35 16.67
C ILE A 451 -2.08 5.41 16.73
N ARG A 452 -0.96 5.14 17.40
CA ARG A 452 0.19 6.07 17.43
C ARG A 452 0.77 6.33 16.05
N ASP A 453 0.99 5.27 15.29
CA ASP A 453 1.57 5.37 13.95
C ASP A 453 0.71 6.22 13.02
N LEU A 454 -0.62 6.04 13.08
CA LEU A 454 -1.59 6.87 12.36
C LEU A 454 -1.53 8.33 12.81
N ALA A 455 -1.60 8.58 14.14
CA ALA A 455 -1.55 9.93 14.69
C ALA A 455 -0.27 10.67 14.27
N TYR A 456 0.88 10.01 14.30
CA TYR A 456 2.18 10.57 13.91
C TYR A 456 2.26 10.92 12.41
N THR A 457 1.38 10.34 11.60
CA THR A 457 1.25 10.68 10.18
C THR A 457 0.07 11.60 9.89
N ASN A 458 -0.44 12.27 10.93
CA ASN A 458 -1.57 13.20 10.86
C ASN A 458 -2.91 12.54 10.48
N ILE A 459 -3.10 11.27 10.83
CA ILE A 459 -4.34 10.55 10.57
C ILE A 459 -5.01 10.18 11.90
N PHE A 460 -6.27 10.60 12.06
CA PHE A 460 -7.15 10.18 13.14
C PHE A 460 -8.20 9.22 12.57
N ALA A 461 -8.30 8.03 13.16
CA ALA A 461 -9.21 6.99 12.68
C ALA A 461 -10.70 7.34 12.83
N GLY A 462 -11.02 8.34 13.66
CA GLY A 462 -12.39 8.73 14.04
C GLY A 462 -12.95 7.73 15.04
N ASP A 463 -13.36 6.57 14.57
CA ASP A 463 -13.89 5.48 15.38
C ASP A 463 -12.81 4.42 15.66
N LEU A 464 -12.37 4.35 16.92
CA LEU A 464 -11.34 3.42 17.38
C LEU A 464 -11.90 2.04 17.80
N LEU A 465 -13.08 1.64 17.34
CA LEU A 465 -13.64 0.33 17.63
C LEU A 465 -12.76 -0.79 17.06
N LEU A 466 -12.61 -1.86 17.83
CA LEU A 466 -11.80 -3.02 17.43
C LEU A 466 -12.22 -3.63 16.08
N LYS A 467 -13.51 -3.57 15.75
CA LYS A 467 -14.05 -4.07 14.48
C LYS A 467 -13.57 -3.30 13.25
N ASN A 468 -13.05 -2.09 13.42
CA ASN A 468 -12.56 -1.22 12.35
C ASN A 468 -11.08 -1.48 12.04
N PHE A 469 -10.44 -2.34 12.83
CA PHE A 469 -9.08 -2.81 12.63
C PHE A 469 -9.06 -4.30 12.28
N GLY A 470 -8.09 -4.71 11.49
CA GLY A 470 -7.88 -6.09 11.11
C GLY A 470 -6.46 -6.56 11.39
N VAL A 471 -6.33 -7.85 11.67
CA VAL A 471 -5.05 -8.50 11.87
C VAL A 471 -4.61 -9.17 10.58
N THR A 472 -3.40 -8.83 10.14
CA THR A 472 -2.80 -9.44 8.95
C THR A 472 -2.21 -10.81 9.27
N ARG A 473 -1.90 -11.60 8.24
CA ARG A 473 -1.18 -12.87 8.37
C ARG A 473 0.13 -12.75 9.17
N ASN A 474 0.80 -11.60 9.09
CA ASN A 474 2.03 -11.34 9.85
C ASN A 474 1.77 -10.73 11.22
N ARG A 475 0.57 -10.90 11.78
CA ARG A 475 0.12 -10.43 13.10
C ARG A 475 0.22 -8.91 13.30
N ARG A 476 0.17 -8.14 12.21
CA ARG A 476 0.16 -6.68 12.28
C ARG A 476 -1.27 -6.17 12.26
N VAL A 477 -1.59 -5.24 13.13
CA VAL A 477 -2.89 -4.59 13.20
C VAL A 477 -2.93 -3.42 12.23
N ILE A 478 -3.94 -3.40 11.36
CA ILE A 478 -4.14 -2.45 10.27
C ILE A 478 -5.54 -1.87 10.36
N PHE A 479 -5.68 -0.57 10.19
CA PHE A 479 -6.97 0.11 10.12
C PHE A 479 -7.55 0.00 8.69
N TYR A 480 -8.84 -0.30 8.56
CA TYR A 480 -9.48 -0.50 7.26
C TYR A 480 -10.84 0.19 7.10
N ASP A 481 -11.38 0.83 8.12
CA ASP A 481 -12.69 1.51 8.04
C ASP A 481 -12.51 3.03 7.96
N TYR A 482 -12.68 3.58 6.76
CA TYR A 482 -12.31 4.96 6.47
C TYR A 482 -13.46 5.95 6.51
N ASP A 483 -14.69 5.52 6.84
CA ASP A 483 -15.87 6.39 6.77
C ASP A 483 -15.91 7.52 7.82
N GLU A 484 -15.11 7.44 8.89
CA GLU A 484 -14.96 8.51 9.88
C GLU A 484 -13.56 9.13 9.96
N LEU A 485 -12.63 8.65 9.11
CA LEU A 485 -11.26 9.11 9.13
C LEU A 485 -11.13 10.61 8.85
N CYS A 486 -10.27 11.30 9.61
CA CYS A 486 -9.94 12.71 9.39
C CYS A 486 -8.46 13.00 9.74
N LEU A 487 -8.02 14.24 9.59
CA LEU A 487 -6.68 14.63 10.01
C LEU A 487 -6.66 14.92 11.51
N VAL A 488 -5.59 14.53 12.20
CA VAL A 488 -5.34 14.89 13.60
C VAL A 488 -5.33 16.41 13.76
N SER A 489 -4.76 17.14 12.79
CA SER A 489 -4.73 18.60 12.77
C SER A 489 -6.11 19.27 12.76
N ASP A 490 -7.15 18.59 12.28
CA ASP A 490 -8.51 19.11 12.16
C ASP A 490 -9.35 18.83 13.43
N CYS A 491 -8.87 17.91 14.29
CA CYS A 491 -9.54 17.56 15.54
C CYS A 491 -9.28 18.60 16.63
N ARG A 492 -10.21 18.69 17.58
CA ARG A 492 -10.09 19.48 18.80
C ARG A 492 -10.10 18.56 20.02
N PHE A 493 -8.90 18.20 20.49
CA PHE A 493 -8.77 17.31 21.65
C PHE A 493 -9.01 18.08 22.95
N ARG A 494 -10.01 17.62 23.70
CA ARG A 494 -10.48 18.24 24.95
C ARG A 494 -10.49 17.20 26.07
N GLU A 495 -10.34 17.69 27.30
CA GLU A 495 -10.63 16.92 28.50
C GLU A 495 -12.13 16.93 28.76
N LEU A 496 -12.67 15.87 29.31
CA LEU A 496 -14.06 15.81 29.74
C LEU A 496 -14.25 16.86 30.85
N PRO A 497 -15.19 17.79 30.70
CA PRO A 497 -15.52 18.73 31.79
C PRO A 497 -15.98 17.93 33.01
N ALA A 498 -15.43 18.26 34.19
CA ALA A 498 -15.91 17.71 35.45
C ALA A 498 -17.37 18.08 35.68
N ALA A 499 -18.18 17.13 36.14
CA ALA A 499 -19.55 17.43 36.56
C ALA A 499 -19.54 18.48 37.66
N THR A 500 -20.38 19.51 37.55
CA THR A 500 -20.46 20.60 38.52
C THR A 500 -21.57 20.38 39.54
N SER A 501 -22.45 19.41 39.34
CA SER A 501 -23.54 19.00 40.23
C SER A 501 -23.89 17.52 40.10
N ASP A 502 -24.49 16.93 41.13
CA ASP A 502 -25.02 15.56 41.11
C ASP A 502 -26.09 15.36 40.01
N GLU A 503 -26.80 16.46 39.63
CA GLU A 503 -27.74 16.45 38.51
C GLU A 503 -27.05 16.29 37.15
N ASP A 504 -25.86 16.81 37.00
CA ASP A 504 -25.06 16.65 35.75
C ASP A 504 -24.56 15.23 35.58
N GLU A 505 -24.23 14.53 36.68
CA GLU A 505 -23.83 13.11 36.65
C GLU A 505 -25.00 12.16 36.31
N MET A 506 -26.24 12.57 36.71
CA MET A 506 -27.45 11.77 36.50
C MET A 506 -28.14 11.99 35.15
N ARG A 507 -27.73 13.03 34.38
CA ARG A 507 -28.30 13.31 33.06
C ARG A 507 -27.84 12.29 32.05
N GLY A 508 -28.74 11.70 31.31
CA GLY A 508 -28.47 10.82 30.17
C GLY A 508 -27.97 11.56 28.92
N GLU A 509 -27.93 12.90 28.94
CA GLU A 509 -27.44 13.76 27.85
C GLU A 509 -26.21 14.56 28.30
N THR A 510 -25.33 14.88 27.35
CA THR A 510 -24.12 15.68 27.60
C THR A 510 -24.54 17.09 28.04
N TRP A 511 -24.14 17.52 29.25
CA TRP A 511 -24.42 18.83 29.84
C TRP A 511 -23.49 19.96 29.32
N TYR A 512 -22.56 19.64 28.42
CA TYR A 512 -21.64 20.58 27.81
C TYR A 512 -21.76 20.53 26.27
N TYR A 513 -21.41 21.65 25.64
CA TYR A 513 -21.43 21.74 24.17
C TYR A 513 -20.32 20.90 23.55
N VAL A 514 -20.68 20.10 22.55
CA VAL A 514 -19.78 19.26 21.74
C VAL A 514 -19.87 19.73 20.29
N ALA A 515 -18.77 20.20 19.73
CA ALA A 515 -18.65 20.53 18.32
C ALA A 515 -18.30 19.24 17.51
N ASP A 516 -18.58 19.25 16.21
CA ASP A 516 -18.36 18.09 15.32
C ASP A 516 -16.91 17.57 15.31
N ASN A 517 -15.93 18.42 15.60
CA ASN A 517 -14.52 18.07 15.64
C ASN A 517 -13.96 17.90 17.07
N ASP A 518 -14.80 17.99 18.10
CA ASP A 518 -14.38 17.75 19.49
C ASP A 518 -14.12 16.26 19.71
N VAL A 519 -12.97 15.95 20.28
CA VAL A 519 -12.56 14.60 20.64
C VAL A 519 -12.17 14.55 22.10
N PHE A 520 -12.74 13.58 22.83
CA PHE A 520 -12.47 13.35 24.25
C PHE A 520 -11.75 12.01 24.43
N PRO A 521 -10.41 11.98 24.43
CA PRO A 521 -9.63 10.73 24.44
C PRO A 521 -9.91 9.83 25.65
N GLU A 522 -10.28 10.41 26.79
CA GLU A 522 -10.64 9.67 28.00
C GLU A 522 -11.82 8.70 27.80
N THR A 523 -12.68 9.00 26.80
CA THR A 523 -13.82 8.15 26.49
C THR A 523 -13.45 6.92 25.68
N PHE A 524 -12.29 6.87 25.03
CA PHE A 524 -11.89 5.77 24.16
C PHE A 524 -11.92 4.41 24.88
N ILE A 525 -11.47 4.38 26.14
CA ILE A 525 -11.45 3.16 26.93
C ILE A 525 -12.82 2.45 27.00
N LYS A 526 -13.91 3.22 26.98
CA LYS A 526 -15.29 2.68 27.06
C LYS A 526 -15.69 1.95 25.79
N PHE A 527 -15.06 2.28 24.65
CA PHE A 527 -15.37 1.73 23.34
C PHE A 527 -14.39 0.64 22.89
N LEU A 528 -13.24 0.47 23.56
CA LEU A 528 -12.22 -0.50 23.18
C LEU A 528 -12.71 -1.95 23.36
N GLY A 529 -13.63 -2.21 24.30
CA GLY A 529 -14.25 -3.52 24.47
C GLY A 529 -13.26 -4.61 24.90
N PHE A 530 -12.15 -4.23 25.55
CA PHE A 530 -11.21 -5.17 26.14
C PHE A 530 -11.77 -5.79 27.44
N ASP A 531 -11.42 -7.02 27.70
CA ASP A 531 -11.71 -7.69 28.96
C ASP A 531 -10.77 -7.23 30.10
N GLU A 532 -10.97 -7.82 31.29
CA GLU A 532 -10.17 -7.51 32.49
C GLU A 532 -8.68 -7.89 32.35
N VAL A 533 -8.33 -8.78 31.44
CA VAL A 533 -6.94 -9.23 31.19
C VAL A 533 -6.23 -8.30 30.21
N LEU A 534 -6.90 -7.90 29.13
CA LEU A 534 -6.31 -7.11 28.04
C LEU A 534 -6.28 -5.60 28.36
N THR A 535 -7.23 -5.08 29.15
CA THR A 535 -7.28 -3.67 29.55
C THR A 535 -5.98 -3.22 30.26
N PRO A 536 -5.44 -3.92 31.26
CA PRO A 536 -4.16 -3.54 31.88
C PRO A 536 -2.97 -3.58 30.90
N VAL A 537 -2.97 -4.51 29.93
CA VAL A 537 -1.92 -4.60 28.91
C VAL A 537 -1.90 -3.33 28.05
N PHE A 538 -3.08 -2.91 27.59
CA PHE A 538 -3.21 -1.69 26.81
C PHE A 538 -2.83 -0.44 27.62
N LEU A 539 -3.39 -0.28 28.84
CA LEU A 539 -3.15 0.89 29.68
C LEU A 539 -1.68 1.06 30.04
N LYS A 540 -0.97 -0.03 30.34
CA LYS A 540 0.46 0.00 30.68
C LYS A 540 1.32 0.50 29.51
N ALA A 541 0.99 0.13 28.28
CA ALA A 541 1.80 0.43 27.11
C ALA A 541 1.35 1.71 26.36
N HIS A 542 0.06 2.03 26.44
CA HIS A 542 -0.59 3.04 25.58
C HIS A 542 -1.57 3.94 26.33
N GLY A 543 -1.55 3.97 27.65
CA GLY A 543 -2.47 4.77 28.48
C GLY A 543 -2.45 6.26 28.14
N GLU A 544 -1.34 6.78 27.61
CA GLU A 544 -1.21 8.18 27.17
C GLU A 544 -2.16 8.53 26.02
N LEU A 545 -2.56 7.55 25.19
CA LEU A 545 -3.54 7.74 24.11
C LEU A 545 -4.93 8.17 24.64
N LEU A 546 -5.18 7.95 25.91
CA LEU A 546 -6.41 8.34 26.60
C LEU A 546 -6.37 9.77 27.18
N THR A 547 -5.34 10.56 26.86
CA THR A 547 -5.17 11.92 27.37
C THR A 547 -5.21 12.96 26.25
N ALA A 548 -5.93 14.06 26.43
CA ALA A 548 -5.95 15.16 25.48
C ALA A 548 -4.56 15.81 25.32
N GLU A 549 -3.74 15.79 26.36
CA GLU A 549 -2.37 16.33 26.37
C GLU A 549 -1.50 15.63 25.30
N TRP A 550 -1.51 14.30 25.23
CA TRP A 550 -0.72 13.54 24.25
C TRP A 550 -1.10 13.91 22.81
N TRP A 551 -2.41 13.99 22.51
CA TRP A 551 -2.90 14.33 21.17
C TRP A 551 -2.55 15.77 20.78
N ARG A 552 -2.68 16.73 21.71
CA ARG A 552 -2.25 18.13 21.50
C ARG A 552 -0.74 18.19 21.24
N GLY A 553 0.07 17.43 21.96
CA GLY A 553 1.51 17.31 21.72
C GLY A 553 1.83 16.79 20.31
N VAL A 554 1.06 15.82 19.80
CA VAL A 554 1.17 15.36 18.41
C VAL A 554 0.80 16.48 17.42
N GLN A 555 -0.30 17.22 17.68
CA GLN A 555 -0.70 18.36 16.84
C GLN A 555 0.39 19.46 16.79
N ASP A 556 1.01 19.76 17.92
CA ASP A 556 2.08 20.78 17.98
C ASP A 556 3.31 20.36 17.14
N ARG A 557 3.68 19.09 17.17
CA ARG A 557 4.74 18.55 16.31
C ARG A 557 4.38 18.62 14.83
N ILE A 558 3.13 18.30 14.47
CA ILE A 558 2.62 18.41 13.09
C ILE A 558 2.67 19.88 12.63
N ARG A 559 2.23 20.84 13.46
CA ARG A 559 2.30 22.28 13.15
C ARG A 559 3.73 22.79 12.99
N ALA A 560 4.66 22.23 13.76
CA ALA A 560 6.09 22.52 13.62
C ALA A 560 6.72 21.88 12.39
N ASN A 561 5.95 21.13 11.56
CA ASN A 561 6.46 20.32 10.44
C ASN A 561 7.54 19.30 10.87
N ASP A 562 7.48 18.83 12.12
CA ASP A 562 8.37 17.79 12.59
C ASP A 562 8.02 16.45 11.94
N VAL A 563 9.02 15.80 11.33
CA VAL A 563 8.84 14.49 10.73
C VAL A 563 9.01 13.41 11.78
N ILE A 564 7.89 12.91 12.28
CA ILE A 564 7.89 11.83 13.26
C ILE A 564 8.15 10.50 12.53
N GLU A 565 9.13 9.75 13.01
CA GLU A 565 9.48 8.46 12.43
C GLU A 565 8.42 7.40 12.79
N VAL A 566 7.84 6.78 11.78
CA VAL A 566 7.05 5.56 11.93
C VAL A 566 7.85 4.40 11.35
N LEU A 567 8.19 3.44 12.19
CA LEU A 567 9.04 2.32 11.80
C LEU A 567 8.19 1.12 11.36
N PRO A 568 8.53 0.47 10.23
CA PRO A 568 7.87 -0.76 9.79
C PRO A 568 8.23 -1.99 10.66
N TYR A 569 9.15 -1.83 11.59
CA TYR A 569 9.63 -2.86 12.51
C TYR A 569 9.58 -2.35 13.96
N GLY A 570 9.36 -3.24 14.93
CA GLY A 570 9.22 -2.88 16.34
C GLY A 570 10.47 -2.22 16.93
N ALA A 571 10.29 -1.25 17.83
CA ALA A 571 11.36 -0.50 18.48
C ALA A 571 12.35 -1.39 19.26
N HIS A 572 11.92 -2.60 19.69
CA HIS A 572 12.79 -3.59 20.35
C HIS A 572 13.90 -4.13 19.44
N ARG A 573 13.79 -3.96 18.12
CA ARG A 573 14.83 -4.32 17.13
C ARG A 573 15.88 -3.23 16.91
N VAL A 574 15.59 -1.99 17.34
CA VAL A 574 16.50 -0.84 17.25
C VAL A 574 17.48 -0.90 18.43
N ARG A 575 18.51 -1.74 18.35
CA ARG A 575 19.46 -1.92 19.48
C ARG A 575 20.72 -1.06 19.46
N VAL A 576 21.00 -0.32 18.41
CA VAL A 576 22.30 0.34 18.23
C VAL A 576 22.34 1.80 18.69
N ALA A 577 21.20 2.43 18.90
CA ALA A 577 21.15 3.87 19.21
C ALA A 577 21.11 4.22 20.72
N SER A 578 20.84 3.26 21.62
CA SER A 578 20.49 3.57 23.02
C SER A 578 21.56 3.28 24.07
N SER A 579 22.78 2.97 23.69
CA SER A 579 23.88 2.81 24.64
C SER A 579 25.08 3.66 24.24
N ALA A 580 25.04 4.91 24.63
CA ALA A 580 26.23 5.77 24.79
C ALA A 580 26.00 6.73 25.91
#